data_81591198dc929454793ad96547aab823
#
_entry.id   81591198dc929454793ad96547aab823
#
_cell.length_a   1.000
_cell.length_b   1.000
_cell.length_c   1.000
_cell.angle_alpha   90.00
_cell.angle_beta   90.00
_cell.angle_gamma   90.00
#
_symmetry.space_group_name_H-M   'P 1'
#
loop_
_entity.id
_entity.type
_entity.pdbx_description
1 polymer ?
#
loop_
_entity_poly.entity_id
_entity_poly.type
_entity_poly.pdbx_seq_one_letter_code
_entity_poly.pdbx_strand_id
1 'polypeptide(L)'
;MRNIHIYTAALLSTVMILSLLLTGCSGRKDDGTVTITNVSYDPTREFYEKYNKIFESYYESEHGKKINVIQSHGGSGAQARSVVEGCNADVVTLALEHDIDLIQNTGLIDKGWIDEFSDSSAPYTSTIVLLVRKGNPKHISDWNDLVKKNVDVITPDPKSSGGACWNFLAALSYAKTNYDSLKEQKSFMKKLYENVTIMDSGA
;
A
#
# COMPACT_ATOMS: atom_id res chain seq x y z
N MET A 1 33.60 1.19 -57.45
CA MET A 1 32.47 0.94 -56.56
C MET A 1 32.86 0.40 -55.18
N ARG A 2 33.91 -0.43 -55.04
CA ARG A 2 34.30 -1.06 -53.75
C ARG A 2 34.82 -0.05 -52.72
N ASN A 3 35.43 1.07 -53.11
CA ASN A 3 35.98 2.06 -52.16
C ASN A 3 34.91 2.99 -51.56
N ILE A 4 33.81 3.21 -52.25
CA ILE A 4 32.67 4.05 -51.77
C ILE A 4 32.03 3.42 -50.54
N HIS A 5 31.85 2.09 -50.50
CA HIS A 5 31.24 1.37 -49.39
C HIS A 5 32.14 1.38 -48.11
N ILE A 6 33.46 1.44 -48.30
CA ILE A 6 34.39 1.51 -47.15
C ILE A 6 34.30 2.90 -46.50
N TYR A 7 34.21 3.97 -47.29
CA TYR A 7 34.09 5.33 -46.73
C TYR A 7 32.73 5.60 -46.11
N THR A 8 31.63 5.02 -46.68
CA THR A 8 30.31 5.13 -46.07
C THR A 8 30.19 4.34 -44.75
N ALA A 9 30.80 3.18 -44.68
CA ALA A 9 30.85 2.39 -43.43
C ALA A 9 31.70 3.10 -42.33
N ALA A 10 32.82 3.67 -42.71
CA ALA A 10 33.66 4.44 -41.79
C ALA A 10 32.97 5.71 -41.27
N LEU A 11 32.23 6.43 -42.16
CA LEU A 11 31.44 7.61 -41.79
C LEU A 11 30.31 7.27 -40.83
N LEU A 12 29.57 6.17 -41.07
CA LEU A 12 28.50 5.68 -40.20
C LEU A 12 29.02 5.25 -38.83
N SER A 13 30.18 4.56 -38.77
CA SER A 13 30.77 4.17 -37.49
C SER A 13 31.25 5.37 -36.67
N THR A 14 31.77 6.41 -37.33
CA THR A 14 32.22 7.64 -36.64
C THR A 14 31.04 8.43 -36.09
N VAL A 15 29.95 8.52 -36.81
CA VAL A 15 28.69 9.18 -36.34
C VAL A 15 28.07 8.41 -35.16
N MET A 16 28.09 7.08 -35.19
CA MET A 16 27.59 6.24 -34.12
C MET A 16 28.43 6.34 -32.84
N ILE A 17 29.75 6.49 -32.94
CA ILE A 17 30.66 6.70 -31.79
C ILE A 17 30.47 8.12 -31.25
N LEU A 18 30.27 9.12 -32.10
CA LEU A 18 30.09 10.51 -31.66
C LEU A 18 28.73 10.71 -30.97
N SER A 19 27.70 9.95 -31.32
CA SER A 19 26.41 9.99 -30.63
C SER A 19 26.44 9.36 -29.23
N LEU A 20 27.32 8.38 -28.99
CA LEU A 20 27.54 7.77 -27.65
C LEU A 20 28.29 8.71 -26.69
N LEU A 21 29.05 9.69 -27.21
CA LEU A 21 29.77 10.66 -26.37
C LEU A 21 28.89 11.84 -25.93
N LEU A 22 27.70 12.01 -26.53
CA LEU A 22 26.73 13.05 -26.19
C LEU A 22 25.74 12.67 -25.12
N THR A 23 25.71 11.41 -24.63
CA THR A 23 25.08 11.06 -23.37
C THR A 23 25.93 11.59 -22.23
N GLY A 24 26.15 12.91 -22.23
CA GLY A 24 26.69 13.61 -21.11
C GLY A 24 25.82 13.36 -19.88
N CYS A 25 26.41 12.79 -18.84
CA CYS A 25 25.87 12.83 -17.50
C CYS A 25 25.37 14.27 -17.26
N SER A 26 24.07 14.44 -17.31
CA SER A 26 23.42 15.55 -16.64
C SER A 26 23.72 15.31 -15.16
N GLY A 27 24.86 15.85 -14.72
CA GLY A 27 25.23 15.85 -13.32
C GLY A 27 24.14 16.57 -12.58
N ARG A 28 23.20 15.79 -12.02
CA ARG A 28 22.29 16.28 -11.02
C ARG A 28 23.18 16.85 -9.95
N LYS A 29 23.25 18.16 -9.81
CA LYS A 29 23.92 18.78 -8.67
C LYS A 29 23.27 18.15 -7.47
N ASP A 30 24.03 17.41 -6.69
CA ASP A 30 23.64 16.98 -5.37
C ASP A 30 23.43 18.27 -4.58
N ASP A 31 22.18 18.67 -4.42
CA ASP A 31 21.81 19.85 -3.66
C ASP A 31 21.73 19.57 -2.16
N GLY A 32 22.19 18.36 -1.75
CA GLY A 32 22.18 17.91 -0.36
C GLY A 32 20.76 17.53 0.13
N THR A 33 19.76 17.44 -0.75
CA THR A 33 18.41 17.01 -0.40
C THR A 33 18.40 15.51 -0.07
N VAL A 34 17.96 15.16 1.13
CA VAL A 34 17.74 13.77 1.51
C VAL A 34 16.42 13.30 0.87
N THR A 35 16.40 12.11 0.30
CA THR A 35 15.17 11.53 -0.23
C THR A 35 14.87 10.23 0.50
N ILE A 36 13.66 10.07 1.00
CA ILE A 36 13.16 8.84 1.60
C ILE A 36 11.87 8.41 0.92
N THR A 37 11.64 7.11 0.87
CA THR A 37 10.43 6.50 0.30
C THR A 37 9.59 5.90 1.42
N ASN A 38 8.36 6.39 1.58
CA ASN A 38 7.36 5.80 2.46
C ASN A 38 6.36 4.97 1.64
N VAL A 39 6.35 3.68 1.91
CA VAL A 39 5.41 2.72 1.32
C VAL A 39 4.27 2.49 2.31
N SER A 40 3.04 2.82 1.92
CA SER A 40 1.89 2.73 2.82
C SER A 40 0.65 2.16 2.12
N TYR A 41 -0.35 1.76 2.90
CA TYR A 41 -1.61 1.29 2.35
C TYR A 41 -2.56 2.46 2.01
N ASP A 42 -3.43 2.27 1.01
CA ASP A 42 -4.21 3.34 0.36
C ASP A 42 -4.99 4.29 1.28
N PRO A 43 -5.69 3.85 2.33
CA PRO A 43 -6.47 4.75 3.18
C PRO A 43 -5.66 5.86 3.89
N THR A 44 -4.34 5.74 3.89
CA THR A 44 -3.46 6.72 4.55
C THR A 44 -2.93 7.80 3.61
N ARG A 45 -3.35 7.80 2.36
CA ARG A 45 -2.87 8.73 1.31
C ARG A 45 -2.94 10.19 1.74
N GLU A 46 -4.15 10.68 2.05
CA GLU A 46 -4.36 12.08 2.44
C GLU A 46 -3.72 12.43 3.78
N PHE A 47 -3.61 11.45 4.69
CA PHE A 47 -2.87 11.62 5.93
C PHE A 47 -1.40 11.93 5.64
N TYR A 48 -0.72 11.10 4.85
CA TYR A 48 0.70 11.28 4.56
C TYR A 48 0.97 12.49 3.65
N GLU A 49 0.07 12.85 2.74
CA GLU A 49 0.17 14.08 1.96
C GLU A 49 0.29 15.32 2.86
N LYS A 50 -0.42 15.34 3.98
CA LYS A 50 -0.37 16.43 4.96
C LYS A 50 0.81 16.29 5.91
N TYR A 51 1.01 15.08 6.44
CA TYR A 51 2.07 14.79 7.39
C TYR A 51 3.46 15.07 6.80
N ASN A 52 3.72 14.66 5.59
CA ASN A 52 5.03 14.83 4.96
C ASN A 52 5.43 16.29 4.82
N LYS A 53 4.48 17.18 4.49
CA LYS A 53 4.76 18.62 4.42
C LYS A 53 5.20 19.21 5.78
N ILE A 54 4.58 18.71 6.85
CA ILE A 54 4.95 19.10 8.21
C ILE A 54 6.31 18.54 8.56
N PHE A 55 6.55 17.27 8.25
CA PHE A 55 7.81 16.58 8.50
C PHE A 55 8.98 17.19 7.70
N GLU A 56 8.78 17.51 6.43
CA GLU A 56 9.77 18.16 5.58
C GLU A 56 10.21 19.51 6.17
N SER A 57 9.23 20.32 6.62
CA SER A 57 9.52 21.61 7.25
C SER A 57 10.21 21.45 8.60
N TYR A 58 9.80 20.48 9.41
CA TYR A 58 10.42 20.15 10.69
C TYR A 58 11.88 19.69 10.48
N TYR A 59 12.11 18.77 9.57
CA TYR A 59 13.43 18.22 9.28
C TYR A 59 14.40 19.31 8.80
N GLU A 60 13.95 20.21 7.92
CA GLU A 60 14.75 21.33 7.44
C GLU A 60 15.12 22.29 8.59
N SER A 61 14.18 22.57 9.51
CA SER A 61 14.44 23.43 10.66
C SER A 61 15.42 22.84 11.66
N GLU A 62 15.37 21.52 11.91
CA GLU A 62 16.23 20.86 12.89
C GLU A 62 17.61 20.51 12.34
N HIS A 63 17.71 20.17 11.05
CA HIS A 63 18.94 19.64 10.46
C HIS A 63 19.59 20.57 9.43
N GLY A 64 18.94 21.67 9.05
CA GLY A 64 19.41 22.59 8.02
C GLY A 64 19.55 21.96 6.63
N LYS A 65 18.86 20.83 6.39
CA LYS A 65 18.87 20.06 5.13
C LYS A 65 17.46 19.82 4.67
N LYS A 66 17.24 19.92 3.37
CA LYS A 66 15.96 19.53 2.78
C LYS A 66 15.79 18.02 2.77
N ILE A 67 14.57 17.58 3.00
CA ILE A 67 14.15 16.19 2.78
C ILE A 67 12.98 16.17 1.81
N ASN A 68 12.94 15.17 0.96
CA ASN A 68 11.83 14.90 0.05
C ASN A 68 11.26 13.51 0.37
N VAL A 69 9.98 13.42 0.67
CA VAL A 69 9.32 12.15 0.98
C VAL A 69 8.54 11.67 -0.23
N ILE A 70 9.06 10.63 -0.90
CA ILE A 70 8.35 9.93 -1.96
C ILE A 70 7.31 9.00 -1.35
N GLN A 71 6.10 9.03 -1.88
CA GLN A 71 4.99 8.20 -1.41
C GLN A 71 4.63 7.12 -2.43
N SER A 72 4.45 5.88 -1.93
CA SER A 72 3.81 4.80 -2.65
C SER A 72 2.60 4.32 -1.85
N HIS A 73 1.43 4.29 -2.48
CA HIS A 73 0.18 3.84 -1.87
C HIS A 73 -0.44 2.69 -2.66
N GLY A 74 -0.98 1.70 -1.97
CA GLY A 74 -1.64 0.56 -2.59
C GLY A 74 -2.26 -0.37 -1.56
N GLY A 75 -2.81 -1.50 -1.98
CA GLY A 75 -3.27 -2.52 -1.06
C GLY A 75 -2.14 -3.04 -0.17
N SER A 76 -2.37 -3.20 1.14
CA SER A 76 -1.35 -3.50 2.15
C SER A 76 -0.47 -4.70 1.78
N GLY A 77 -1.08 -5.85 1.47
CA GLY A 77 -0.34 -7.04 1.06
C GLY A 77 0.37 -6.90 -0.30
N ALA A 78 -0.13 -6.04 -1.21
CA ALA A 78 0.54 -5.74 -2.47
C ALA A 78 1.80 -4.91 -2.23
N GLN A 79 1.73 -3.91 -1.34
CA GLN A 79 2.87 -3.10 -0.94
C GLN A 79 3.94 -3.93 -0.22
N ALA A 80 3.54 -4.82 0.70
CA ALA A 80 4.47 -5.73 1.36
C ALA A 80 5.24 -6.58 0.34
N ARG A 81 4.53 -7.19 -0.62
CA ARG A 81 5.18 -7.97 -1.69
C ARG A 81 6.11 -7.14 -2.55
N SER A 82 5.71 -5.92 -2.92
CA SER A 82 6.55 -5.02 -3.69
C SER A 82 7.89 -4.73 -3.00
N VAL A 83 7.87 -4.51 -1.67
CA VAL A 83 9.09 -4.30 -0.88
C VAL A 83 9.96 -5.57 -0.86
N VAL A 84 9.35 -6.74 -0.63
CA VAL A 84 10.05 -8.03 -0.69
C VAL A 84 10.68 -8.29 -2.07
N GLU A 85 10.02 -7.85 -3.14
CA GLU A 85 10.48 -7.97 -4.53
C GLU A 85 11.51 -6.91 -4.94
N GLY A 86 11.90 -6.02 -4.02
CA GLY A 86 13.00 -5.06 -4.22
C GLY A 86 12.57 -3.61 -4.47
N CYS A 87 11.32 -3.25 -4.17
CA CYS A 87 10.96 -1.83 -4.08
C CYS A 87 11.78 -1.19 -2.96
N ASN A 88 12.51 -0.13 -3.29
CA ASN A 88 13.30 0.59 -2.32
C ASN A 88 12.37 1.40 -1.41
N ALA A 89 12.21 0.96 -0.16
CA ALA A 89 11.42 1.61 0.86
C ALA A 89 12.30 1.89 2.08
N ASP A 90 12.25 3.12 2.59
CA ASP A 90 12.89 3.51 3.84
C ASP A 90 11.93 3.38 5.03
N VAL A 91 10.65 3.55 4.77
CA VAL A 91 9.57 3.41 5.76
C VAL A 91 8.43 2.60 5.16
N VAL A 92 7.86 1.69 5.94
CA VAL A 92 6.63 0.98 5.59
C VAL A 92 5.56 1.21 6.66
N THR A 93 4.33 1.47 6.23
CA THR A 93 3.17 1.62 7.11
C THR A 93 1.99 0.86 6.54
N LEU A 94 1.79 -0.36 7.02
CA LEU A 94 0.85 -1.31 6.45
C LEU A 94 -0.28 -1.62 7.43
N ALA A 95 -1.35 -2.25 6.94
CA ALA A 95 -2.57 -2.45 7.72
C ALA A 95 -2.51 -3.67 8.64
N LEU A 96 -1.61 -4.61 8.41
CA LEU A 96 -1.53 -5.89 9.12
C LEU A 96 -0.12 -6.14 9.62
N GLU A 97 0.02 -6.64 10.84
CA GLU A 97 1.25 -7.20 11.39
C GLU A 97 1.86 -8.25 10.45
N HIS A 98 1.04 -9.16 9.92
CA HIS A 98 1.46 -10.17 8.96
C HIS A 98 2.16 -9.61 7.72
N ASP A 99 1.76 -8.45 7.23
CA ASP A 99 2.38 -7.81 6.07
C ASP A 99 3.78 -7.27 6.41
N ILE A 100 3.99 -6.80 7.64
CA ILE A 100 5.32 -6.39 8.14
C ILE A 100 6.19 -7.63 8.40
N ASP A 101 5.63 -8.69 8.98
CA ASP A 101 6.34 -9.96 9.20
C ASP A 101 6.83 -10.59 7.88
N LEU A 102 6.06 -10.44 6.80
CA LEU A 102 6.50 -10.87 5.49
C LEU A 102 7.80 -10.19 5.05
N ILE A 103 7.92 -8.89 5.30
CA ILE A 103 9.14 -8.10 5.01
C ILE A 103 10.27 -8.49 5.99
N GLN A 104 9.96 -8.62 7.29
CA GLN A 104 10.93 -9.07 8.30
C GLN A 104 11.56 -10.42 7.94
N ASN A 105 10.77 -11.35 7.42
CA ASN A 105 11.25 -12.69 7.03
C ASN A 105 12.28 -12.66 5.89
N THR A 106 12.40 -11.56 5.15
CA THR A 106 13.47 -11.35 4.16
C THR A 106 14.72 -10.69 4.73
N GLY A 107 14.70 -10.29 6.00
CA GLY A 107 15.81 -9.60 6.67
C GLY A 107 15.90 -8.10 6.38
N LEU A 108 14.88 -7.50 5.77
CA LEU A 108 14.81 -6.05 5.52
C LEU A 108 14.36 -5.25 6.73
N ILE A 109 13.70 -5.90 7.69
CA ILE A 109 13.31 -5.35 9.00
C ILE A 109 13.87 -6.28 10.07
N ASP A 110 14.39 -5.73 11.15
CA ASP A 110 14.91 -6.47 12.28
C ASP A 110 13.81 -7.20 13.06
N LYS A 111 14.20 -8.31 13.70
CA LYS A 111 13.30 -9.02 14.61
C LYS A 111 12.97 -8.16 15.81
N GLY A 112 11.69 -8.22 16.23
CA GLY A 112 11.23 -7.43 17.38
C GLY A 112 10.76 -6.03 17.00
N TRP A 113 10.60 -5.72 15.71
CA TRP A 113 10.09 -4.45 15.20
C TRP A 113 8.81 -3.97 15.91
N ILE A 114 7.96 -4.92 16.34
CA ILE A 114 6.68 -4.61 16.98
C ILE A 114 6.84 -3.93 18.34
N ASP A 115 7.95 -4.20 19.03
CA ASP A 115 8.27 -3.67 20.36
C ASP A 115 9.23 -2.47 20.31
N GLU A 116 9.64 -2.02 19.12
CA GLU A 116 10.61 -0.93 18.95
C GLU A 116 10.03 0.42 19.35
N PHE A 117 8.76 0.65 19.07
CA PHE A 117 8.04 1.86 19.44
C PHE A 117 6.83 1.53 20.32
N SER A 118 6.30 2.53 21.01
CA SER A 118 5.08 2.40 21.80
C SER A 118 3.91 1.91 20.93
N ASP A 119 2.87 1.40 21.57
CA ASP A 119 1.63 0.95 20.93
C ASP A 119 1.84 -0.11 19.84
N SER A 120 2.78 -1.04 20.08
CA SER A 120 3.16 -2.10 19.14
C SER A 120 3.63 -1.56 17.77
N SER A 121 4.42 -0.49 17.81
CA SER A 121 4.91 0.21 16.63
C SER A 121 3.79 0.66 15.65
N ALA A 122 2.57 0.87 16.18
CA ALA A 122 1.42 1.30 15.41
C ALA A 122 1.23 2.82 15.55
N PRO A 123 1.48 3.63 14.50
CA PRO A 123 1.39 5.09 14.59
C PRO A 123 -0.05 5.60 14.74
N TYR A 124 -1.05 4.79 14.45
CA TYR A 124 -2.48 5.09 14.60
C TYR A 124 -3.31 3.81 14.61
N THR A 125 -4.56 3.93 15.05
CA THR A 125 -5.55 2.85 15.02
C THR A 125 -6.78 3.27 14.20
N SER A 126 -7.56 2.28 13.74
CA SER A 126 -8.79 2.50 13.01
C SER A 126 -9.86 1.51 13.48
N THR A 127 -11.07 1.63 12.92
CA THR A 127 -12.18 0.72 13.19
C THR A 127 -12.97 0.42 11.92
N ILE A 128 -13.69 -0.69 11.91
CA ILE A 128 -14.59 -1.04 10.83
C ILE A 128 -15.94 -0.37 11.08
N VAL A 129 -16.45 0.29 10.05
CA VAL A 129 -17.77 0.94 10.07
C VAL A 129 -18.60 0.50 8.86
N LEU A 130 -19.93 0.53 9.03
CA LEU A 130 -20.87 0.28 7.95
C LEU A 130 -21.23 1.62 7.29
N LEU A 131 -20.74 1.85 6.09
CA LEU A 131 -21.09 3.02 5.29
C LEU A 131 -22.40 2.73 4.55
N VAL A 132 -23.42 3.53 4.80
CA VAL A 132 -24.74 3.38 4.20
C VAL A 132 -25.13 4.59 3.35
N ARG A 133 -26.05 4.42 2.42
CA ARG A 133 -26.61 5.52 1.62
C ARG A 133 -27.28 6.56 2.52
N LYS A 134 -27.31 7.80 2.10
CA LYS A 134 -27.97 8.90 2.83
C LYS A 134 -29.40 8.50 3.23
N GLY A 135 -29.70 8.68 4.50
CA GLY A 135 -31.00 8.31 5.09
C GLY A 135 -31.16 6.82 5.40
N ASN A 136 -30.14 6.00 5.19
CA ASN A 136 -30.15 4.58 5.48
C ASN A 136 -31.45 3.85 5.04
N PRO A 137 -31.80 3.84 3.76
CA PRO A 137 -33.11 3.38 3.28
C PRO A 137 -33.34 1.88 3.48
N LYS A 138 -32.29 1.10 3.75
CA LYS A 138 -32.38 -0.34 4.04
C LYS A 138 -32.31 -0.65 5.55
N HIS A 139 -32.25 0.38 6.39
CA HIS A 139 -32.18 0.26 7.86
C HIS A 139 -31.06 -0.69 8.32
N ILE A 140 -29.86 -0.49 7.78
CA ILE A 140 -28.66 -1.24 8.16
C ILE A 140 -28.13 -0.65 9.45
N SER A 141 -28.07 -1.44 10.51
CA SER A 141 -27.57 -1.04 11.83
C SER A 141 -26.52 -2.00 12.39
N ASP A 142 -26.48 -3.22 11.87
CA ASP A 142 -25.57 -4.25 12.36
C ASP A 142 -25.19 -5.24 11.26
N TRP A 143 -24.21 -6.09 11.53
CA TRP A 143 -23.71 -7.12 10.63
C TRP A 143 -24.81 -8.08 10.13
N ASN A 144 -25.80 -8.42 10.99
CA ASN A 144 -26.89 -9.29 10.59
C ASN A 144 -27.82 -8.67 9.54
N ASP A 145 -27.81 -7.35 9.40
CA ASP A 145 -28.55 -6.68 8.34
C ASP A 145 -27.94 -6.90 6.95
N LEU A 146 -26.62 -7.15 6.91
CA LEU A 146 -25.89 -7.35 5.66
C LEU A 146 -26.21 -8.68 4.97
N VAL A 147 -26.80 -9.66 5.69
CA VAL A 147 -27.20 -10.96 5.12
C VAL A 147 -28.66 -11.02 4.69
N LYS A 148 -29.38 -9.89 4.79
CA LYS A 148 -30.77 -9.78 4.33
C LYS A 148 -30.84 -9.83 2.81
N LYS A 149 -31.94 -10.37 2.28
CA LYS A 149 -32.22 -10.29 0.84
C LYS A 149 -32.28 -8.82 0.40
N ASN A 150 -31.82 -8.54 -0.81
CA ASN A 150 -31.79 -7.20 -1.40
C ASN A 150 -30.82 -6.20 -0.71
N VAL A 151 -29.87 -6.66 0.06
CA VAL A 151 -28.75 -5.85 0.52
C VAL A 151 -27.54 -6.18 -0.34
N ASP A 152 -27.04 -5.18 -1.06
CA ASP A 152 -25.79 -5.29 -1.82
C ASP A 152 -24.66 -4.75 -0.95
N VAL A 153 -23.62 -5.53 -0.80
CA VAL A 153 -22.41 -5.20 -0.04
C VAL A 153 -21.27 -4.93 -1.01
N ILE A 154 -20.48 -3.91 -0.71
CA ILE A 154 -19.23 -3.61 -1.41
C ILE A 154 -18.13 -3.71 -0.37
N THR A 155 -17.13 -4.53 -0.65
CA THR A 155 -15.93 -4.65 0.19
C THR A 155 -14.73 -4.96 -0.70
N PRO A 156 -13.52 -4.52 -0.34
CA PRO A 156 -12.32 -4.95 -1.05
C PRO A 156 -12.06 -6.45 -0.85
N ASP A 157 -11.18 -7.02 -1.69
CA ASP A 157 -10.77 -8.41 -1.58
C ASP A 157 -9.80 -8.60 -0.39
N PRO A 158 -10.11 -9.44 0.60
CA PRO A 158 -9.23 -9.71 1.73
C PRO A 158 -7.89 -10.35 1.35
N LYS A 159 -7.72 -10.85 0.12
CA LYS A 159 -6.44 -11.37 -0.36
C LYS A 159 -5.45 -10.29 -0.80
N SER A 160 -5.93 -9.11 -1.14
CA SER A 160 -5.11 -7.99 -1.62
C SER A 160 -5.13 -6.78 -0.70
N SER A 161 -6.23 -6.58 0.04
CA SER A 161 -6.46 -5.45 0.92
C SER A 161 -6.39 -5.84 2.40
N GLY A 162 -5.49 -5.20 3.15
CA GLY A 162 -5.44 -5.37 4.61
C GLY A 162 -6.69 -4.85 5.31
N GLY A 163 -7.30 -3.75 4.82
CA GLY A 163 -8.58 -3.26 5.32
C GLY A 163 -9.71 -4.28 5.13
N ALA A 164 -9.76 -4.95 3.98
CA ALA A 164 -10.74 -6.02 3.74
C ALA A 164 -10.50 -7.25 4.61
N CYS A 165 -9.24 -7.55 4.94
CA CYS A 165 -8.91 -8.60 5.90
C CYS A 165 -9.53 -8.29 7.27
N TRP A 166 -9.43 -7.03 7.72
CA TRP A 166 -10.09 -6.58 8.94
C TRP A 166 -11.62 -6.63 8.84
N ASN A 167 -12.22 -6.29 7.67
CA ASN A 167 -13.67 -6.45 7.44
C ASN A 167 -14.09 -7.92 7.63
N PHE A 168 -13.33 -8.85 7.04
CA PHE A 168 -13.59 -10.29 7.18
C PHE A 168 -13.47 -10.74 8.64
N LEU A 169 -12.40 -10.34 9.34
CA LEU A 169 -12.18 -10.71 10.73
C LEU A 169 -13.25 -10.13 11.67
N ALA A 170 -13.69 -8.90 11.44
CA ALA A 170 -14.78 -8.27 12.19
C ALA A 170 -16.11 -9.01 12.00
N ALA A 171 -16.45 -9.35 10.75
CA ALA A 171 -17.63 -10.16 10.45
C ALA A 171 -17.56 -11.55 11.08
N LEU A 172 -16.40 -12.19 11.04
CA LEU A 172 -16.16 -13.49 11.69
C LEU A 172 -16.26 -13.40 13.21
N SER A 173 -15.73 -12.33 13.81
CA SER A 173 -15.86 -12.06 15.25
C SER A 173 -17.33 -11.91 15.66
N TYR A 174 -18.08 -11.12 14.88
CA TYR A 174 -19.53 -11.02 15.06
C TYR A 174 -20.20 -12.39 14.99
N ALA A 175 -19.87 -13.18 13.98
CA ALA A 175 -20.45 -14.52 13.83
C ALA A 175 -20.14 -15.42 15.02
N LYS A 176 -18.91 -15.40 15.53
CA LYS A 176 -18.49 -16.19 16.71
C LYS A 176 -19.22 -15.77 18.00
N THR A 177 -19.54 -14.49 18.12
CA THR A 177 -20.23 -13.96 19.32
C THR A 177 -21.73 -14.24 19.28
N ASN A 178 -22.34 -14.30 18.09
CA ASN A 178 -23.80 -14.35 17.93
C ASN A 178 -24.34 -15.70 17.49
N TYR A 179 -23.49 -16.66 17.15
CA TYR A 179 -23.90 -18.00 16.71
C TYR A 179 -23.11 -19.09 17.44
N ASP A 180 -23.80 -20.06 18.01
CA ASP A 180 -23.21 -21.09 18.90
C ASP A 180 -22.43 -22.15 18.10
N SER A 181 -22.88 -22.49 16.88
CA SER A 181 -22.27 -23.55 16.11
C SER A 181 -21.40 -23.05 14.95
N LEU A 182 -20.31 -23.76 14.68
CA LEU A 182 -19.45 -23.51 13.53
C LEU A 182 -20.25 -23.55 12.20
N LYS A 183 -21.31 -24.35 12.14
CA LYS A 183 -22.17 -24.44 10.95
C LYS A 183 -22.93 -23.12 10.72
N GLU A 184 -23.47 -22.53 11.78
CA GLU A 184 -24.18 -21.23 11.71
C GLU A 184 -23.22 -20.09 11.40
N GLN A 185 -22.06 -20.05 12.06
CA GLN A 185 -21.01 -19.07 11.78
C GLN A 185 -20.59 -19.10 10.29
N LYS A 186 -20.31 -20.29 9.75
CA LYS A 186 -20.01 -20.46 8.32
C LYS A 186 -21.17 -20.06 7.43
N SER A 187 -22.42 -20.37 7.83
CA SER A 187 -23.62 -19.99 7.09
C SER A 187 -23.79 -18.48 7.02
N PHE A 188 -23.55 -17.77 8.13
CA PHE A 188 -23.56 -16.30 8.18
C PHE A 188 -22.52 -15.72 7.24
N MET A 189 -21.25 -16.13 7.36
CA MET A 189 -20.17 -15.66 6.49
C MET A 189 -20.47 -15.92 5.01
N LYS A 190 -20.99 -17.09 4.68
CA LYS A 190 -21.38 -17.42 3.31
C LYS A 190 -22.44 -16.46 2.78
N LYS A 191 -23.51 -16.23 3.53
CA LYS A 191 -24.61 -15.31 3.16
C LYS A 191 -24.12 -13.88 3.01
N LEU A 192 -23.21 -13.42 3.89
CA LEU A 192 -22.60 -12.09 3.78
C LEU A 192 -21.86 -11.95 2.45
N TYR A 193 -21.03 -12.93 2.10
CA TYR A 193 -20.26 -12.88 0.85
C TYR A 193 -21.10 -13.16 -0.41
N GLU A 194 -22.22 -13.86 -0.29
CA GLU A 194 -23.21 -13.96 -1.38
C GLU A 194 -23.86 -12.61 -1.72
N ASN A 195 -23.95 -11.70 -0.76
CA ASN A 195 -24.43 -10.34 -0.96
C ASN A 195 -23.33 -9.35 -1.44
N VAL A 196 -22.08 -9.78 -1.52
CA VAL A 196 -20.99 -8.94 -2.06
C VAL A 196 -21.10 -8.89 -3.58
N THR A 197 -21.53 -7.75 -4.08
CA THR A 197 -21.73 -7.51 -5.53
C THR A 197 -20.49 -6.91 -6.21
N ILE A 198 -19.65 -6.23 -5.44
CA ILE A 198 -18.39 -5.66 -5.92
C ILE A 198 -17.31 -6.02 -4.90
N MET A 199 -16.24 -6.63 -5.41
CA MET A 199 -15.02 -6.94 -4.66
C MET A 199 -13.84 -6.30 -5.39
N ASP A 200 -13.36 -5.19 -4.87
CA ASP A 200 -12.26 -4.41 -5.46
C ASP A 200 -10.90 -4.90 -4.93
N SER A 201 -9.80 -4.49 -5.59
CA SER A 201 -8.43 -4.88 -5.21
C SER A 201 -7.95 -4.22 -3.91
N GLY A 202 -8.64 -3.21 -3.43
CA GLY A 202 -8.35 -2.60 -2.16
C GLY A 202 -8.67 -1.11 -2.12
N ALA A 203 -8.85 -0.61 -0.93
CA ALA A 203 -8.71 0.76 -0.53
C ALA A 203 -7.65 0.77 0.56
#